data_e7ad57d70684a2e57783f107eb17af42
#
_entry.id   e7ad57d70684a2e57783f107eb17af42
#
_cell.length_a   1.000
_cell.length_b   1.000
_cell.length_c   1.000
_cell.angle_alpha   90.00
_cell.angle_beta   90.00
_cell.angle_gamma   90.00
#
_symmetry.space_group_name_H-M   'P 1'
#
loop_
_entity.id
_entity.type
_entity.pdbx_description
1 polymer ?
#
loop_
_entity_poly.entity_id
_entity_poly.type
_entity_poly.pdbx_seq_one_letter_code
_entity_poly.pdbx_strand_id
1 'polypeptide(L)'
;MIEKIRTNTGIEVIFDKLESISTCSVGVFVKTGSRDESDTEEGISHVLEHMIFKGTPNRNYFEISDEIDYLGANVNAHTTKEETVFYINALTQFLGKSVDILFDIVTNSTIDEKELEKEKDVIVEEIKMYKDSPDDLVFEMNYADCINGQYGKPIIGTEASVKGFTAEEIRKYYMERYTKDNISIVVSGNFDKDEITQKVDEYFGKLADKKVNRREKTEFSFNAGKRVVSKDINQVNICISHQSEDYNSENKIYTDILSNIIGGSMSSRLFQEIREKNGLAYSVYTFNQYYLSGGLTSTYIGTNLENYEKAIEITLAEFKKLRESGVTEDELQKAKNKYMSRIAFSMENPRSRMGILGNYYIRKNEILDAEKIKNEVNSVKLEDVNNFAKTGYLTENITVLGNIKK
;
A
#
# COMPACT_ATOMS: atom_id res chain seq x y z
N MET A 1 11.35 23.23 -0.06
CA MET A 1 11.66 22.87 -1.48
C MET A 1 12.04 21.42 -1.51
N ILE A 2 11.44 20.64 -2.41
CA ILE A 2 11.79 19.21 -2.56
C ILE A 2 13.00 19.13 -3.50
N GLU A 3 14.02 18.40 -3.07
CA GLU A 3 15.26 18.24 -3.81
C GLU A 3 15.62 16.76 -3.92
N LYS A 4 16.10 16.33 -5.08
CA LYS A 4 16.68 14.99 -5.29
C LYS A 4 18.17 15.11 -5.48
N ILE A 5 18.91 14.30 -4.75
CA ILE A 5 20.36 14.14 -4.96
C ILE A 5 20.70 12.66 -5.19
N ARG A 6 21.86 12.44 -5.76
CA ARG A 6 22.53 11.15 -5.76
C ARG A 6 23.79 11.27 -4.91
N THR A 7 23.93 10.44 -3.88
CA THR A 7 25.08 10.48 -2.99
C THR A 7 26.35 9.97 -3.67
N ASN A 8 27.50 10.14 -3.00
CA ASN A 8 28.79 9.67 -3.53
C ASN A 8 28.80 8.15 -3.76
N THR A 9 28.08 7.39 -2.94
CA THR A 9 27.95 5.93 -3.06
C THR A 9 26.87 5.48 -4.04
N GLY A 10 26.14 6.43 -4.65
CA GLY A 10 25.18 6.17 -5.71
C GLY A 10 23.74 6.00 -5.27
N ILE A 11 23.42 6.22 -3.99
CA ILE A 11 22.05 6.16 -3.47
C ILE A 11 21.26 7.42 -3.83
N GLU A 12 20.01 7.24 -4.24
CA GLU A 12 19.10 8.36 -4.50
C GLU A 12 18.37 8.77 -3.23
N VAL A 13 18.48 10.05 -2.88
CA VAL A 13 17.85 10.64 -1.69
C VAL A 13 16.96 11.80 -2.11
N ILE A 14 15.73 11.80 -1.60
CA ILE A 14 14.76 12.89 -1.77
C ILE A 14 14.65 13.62 -0.45
N PHE A 15 14.94 14.90 -0.46
CA PHE A 15 14.87 15.80 0.67
C PHE A 15 13.66 16.72 0.55
N ASP A 16 12.81 16.76 1.56
CA ASP A 16 11.67 17.65 1.69
C ASP A 16 11.79 18.44 2.99
N LYS A 17 12.53 19.53 2.94
CA LYS A 17 12.86 20.36 4.09
C LYS A 17 11.69 21.21 4.56
N LEU A 18 11.33 21.08 5.85
CA LEU A 18 10.28 21.80 6.55
C LEU A 18 10.87 22.42 7.83
N GLU A 19 11.39 23.63 7.74
CA GLU A 19 12.14 24.28 8.83
C GLU A 19 11.29 24.65 10.04
N SER A 20 9.97 24.85 9.85
CA SER A 20 9.06 25.33 10.89
C SER A 20 8.59 24.27 11.89
N ILE A 21 9.02 23.00 11.71
CA ILE A 21 8.58 21.90 12.56
C ILE A 21 9.77 21.29 13.32
N SER A 22 9.47 20.63 14.44
CA SER A 22 10.48 19.99 15.31
C SER A 22 10.61 18.49 15.11
N THR A 23 10.00 17.94 14.05
CA THR A 23 9.99 16.51 13.76
C THR A 23 10.52 16.22 12.35
N CYS A 24 10.96 14.99 12.13
CA CYS A 24 11.38 14.52 10.85
C CYS A 24 10.98 13.05 10.67
N SER A 25 10.67 12.68 9.44
CA SER A 25 10.41 11.31 9.02
C SER A 25 11.41 10.90 7.96
N VAL A 26 12.05 9.75 8.16
CA VAL A 26 13.00 9.15 7.21
C VAL A 26 12.49 7.80 6.80
N GLY A 27 12.37 7.56 5.50
CA GLY A 27 11.93 6.30 4.92
C GLY A 27 12.98 5.71 3.99
N VAL A 28 13.23 4.41 4.12
CA VAL A 28 14.00 3.58 3.21
C VAL A 28 13.02 2.78 2.37
N PHE A 29 12.94 3.09 1.10
CA PHE A 29 12.03 2.48 0.13
C PHE A 29 12.77 1.45 -0.69
N VAL A 30 12.43 0.20 -0.53
CA VAL A 30 12.96 -0.92 -1.32
C VAL A 30 11.96 -1.25 -2.42
N LYS A 31 12.39 -1.17 -3.68
CA LYS A 31 11.55 -1.45 -4.86
C LYS A 31 11.35 -2.96 -5.03
N THR A 32 10.93 -3.65 -3.99
CA THR A 32 10.64 -5.10 -3.96
C THR A 32 9.48 -5.33 -3.01
N GLY A 33 8.49 -6.09 -3.45
CA GLY A 33 7.34 -6.51 -2.68
C GLY A 33 6.89 -7.91 -3.09
N SER A 34 5.72 -8.36 -2.61
CA SER A 34 5.29 -9.76 -2.81
C SER A 34 5.07 -10.15 -4.28
N ARG A 35 4.86 -9.20 -5.19
CA ARG A 35 4.78 -9.52 -6.63
C ARG A 35 6.10 -9.99 -7.24
N ASP A 36 7.23 -9.63 -6.61
CA ASP A 36 8.57 -9.98 -7.09
C ASP A 36 9.01 -11.38 -6.62
N GLU A 37 8.20 -12.06 -5.80
CA GLU A 37 8.42 -13.40 -5.29
C GLU A 37 8.16 -14.47 -6.35
N SER A 38 8.90 -15.57 -6.30
CA SER A 38 8.58 -16.79 -7.03
C SER A 38 7.51 -17.61 -6.29
N ASP A 39 7.00 -18.67 -6.91
CA ASP A 39 6.03 -19.54 -6.26
C ASP A 39 6.59 -20.26 -5.01
N THR A 40 7.90 -20.40 -4.91
CA THR A 40 8.58 -20.96 -3.73
C THR A 40 8.96 -19.91 -2.69
N GLU A 41 8.82 -18.63 -3.00
CA GLU A 41 9.17 -17.48 -2.14
C GLU A 41 7.95 -16.77 -1.56
N GLU A 42 6.76 -17.37 -1.66
CA GLU A 42 5.50 -16.74 -1.24
C GLU A 42 5.53 -16.31 0.23
N GLY A 43 5.51 -14.99 0.47
CA GLY A 43 5.59 -14.36 1.79
C GLY A 43 7.01 -14.01 2.27
N ILE A 44 8.07 -14.31 1.50
CA ILE A 44 9.46 -14.08 1.94
C ILE A 44 9.75 -12.58 2.16
N SER A 45 9.13 -11.67 1.39
CA SER A 45 9.31 -10.23 1.57
C SER A 45 8.80 -9.78 2.94
N HIS A 46 7.66 -10.31 3.37
CA HIS A 46 7.07 -10.01 4.67
C HIS A 46 7.87 -10.65 5.82
N VAL A 47 8.31 -11.89 5.68
CA VAL A 47 9.20 -12.52 6.66
C VAL A 47 10.51 -11.75 6.80
N LEU A 48 11.09 -11.28 5.69
CA LEU A 48 12.29 -10.42 5.73
C LEU A 48 12.02 -9.09 6.44
N GLU A 49 10.87 -8.46 6.20
CA GLU A 49 10.46 -7.24 6.94
C GLU A 49 10.54 -7.47 8.44
N HIS A 50 9.96 -8.54 8.97
CA HIS A 50 10.02 -8.91 10.39
C HIS A 50 11.45 -9.15 10.86
N MET A 51 12.25 -9.86 10.07
CA MET A 51 13.62 -10.23 10.44
C MET A 51 14.59 -9.05 10.49
N ILE A 52 14.32 -7.96 9.76
CA ILE A 52 15.11 -6.72 9.81
C ILE A 52 15.19 -6.15 11.25
N PHE A 53 14.16 -6.33 12.05
CA PHE A 53 14.08 -5.83 13.43
C PHE A 53 14.68 -6.79 14.46
N LYS A 54 15.19 -7.96 14.07
CA LYS A 54 15.62 -9.01 15.03
C LYS A 54 17.10 -8.95 15.42
N GLY A 55 17.86 -8.05 14.84
CA GLY A 55 19.22 -7.73 15.26
C GLY A 55 20.20 -7.49 14.12
N THR A 56 21.26 -6.81 14.51
CA THR A 56 22.44 -6.50 13.68
C THR A 56 23.69 -6.95 14.44
N PRO A 57 24.89 -6.88 13.85
CA PRO A 57 26.12 -7.10 14.59
C PRO A 57 26.35 -6.09 15.75
N ASN A 58 25.66 -4.94 15.69
CA ASN A 58 25.85 -3.85 16.67
C ASN A 58 24.77 -3.84 17.75
N ARG A 59 23.56 -4.40 17.46
CA ARG A 59 22.38 -4.33 18.33
C ARG A 59 21.57 -5.62 18.27
N ASN A 60 21.19 -6.18 19.39
CA ASN A 60 20.15 -7.19 19.44
C ASN A 60 18.75 -6.54 19.39
N TYR A 61 17.70 -7.35 19.28
CA TYR A 61 16.32 -6.86 19.13
C TYR A 61 15.86 -5.99 20.34
N PHE A 62 16.34 -6.31 21.54
CA PHE A 62 15.99 -5.55 22.75
C PHE A 62 16.67 -4.19 22.75
N GLU A 63 17.96 -4.13 22.41
CA GLU A 63 18.72 -2.87 22.30
C GLU A 63 18.14 -1.96 21.23
N ILE A 64 17.67 -2.51 20.09
CA ILE A 64 16.96 -1.75 19.05
C ILE A 64 15.72 -1.07 19.64
N SER A 65 14.88 -1.83 20.36
CA SER A 65 13.64 -1.30 20.93
C SER A 65 13.93 -0.28 22.04
N ASP A 66 14.87 -0.57 22.93
CA ASP A 66 15.23 0.29 24.07
C ASP A 66 15.83 1.63 23.61
N GLU A 67 16.73 1.61 22.60
CA GLU A 67 17.28 2.84 22.03
C GLU A 67 16.20 3.69 21.34
N ILE A 68 15.25 3.07 20.60
CA ILE A 68 14.14 3.78 19.95
C ILE A 68 13.23 4.44 20.99
N ASP A 69 12.86 3.71 22.03
CA ASP A 69 12.03 4.23 23.12
C ASP A 69 12.73 5.36 23.89
N TYR A 70 14.04 5.22 24.15
CA TYR A 70 14.84 6.27 24.80
C TYR A 70 14.87 7.57 23.98
N LEU A 71 14.87 7.47 22.64
CA LEU A 71 14.84 8.63 21.75
C LEU A 71 13.41 9.20 21.56
N GLY A 72 12.39 8.53 22.07
CA GLY A 72 10.99 8.87 21.81
C GLY A 72 10.64 8.83 20.32
N ALA A 73 11.35 8.00 19.58
CA ALA A 73 11.13 7.80 18.15
C ALA A 73 10.07 6.71 17.91
N ASN A 74 9.54 6.66 16.70
CA ASN A 74 8.63 5.62 16.28
C ASN A 74 9.14 5.01 14.97
N VAL A 75 9.57 3.76 15.01
CA VAL A 75 9.99 2.98 13.84
C VAL A 75 8.87 2.04 13.43
N ASN A 76 8.70 1.84 12.13
CA ASN A 76 7.78 0.86 11.59
C ASN A 76 8.19 0.47 10.17
N ALA A 77 7.55 -0.58 9.64
CA ALA A 77 7.70 -1.01 8.27
C ALA A 77 6.36 -1.47 7.69
N HIS A 78 6.31 -1.66 6.40
CA HIS A 78 5.23 -2.35 5.72
C HIS A 78 5.71 -2.92 4.39
N THR A 79 5.20 -4.09 4.05
CA THR A 79 5.37 -4.72 2.74
C THR A 79 4.07 -4.61 1.95
N THR A 80 4.18 -4.18 0.70
CA THR A 80 3.06 -4.17 -0.26
C THR A 80 3.32 -5.17 -1.39
N LYS A 81 2.50 -5.12 -2.41
CA LYS A 81 2.75 -5.91 -3.63
C LYS A 81 4.03 -5.49 -4.34
N GLU A 82 4.43 -4.23 -4.28
CA GLU A 82 5.45 -3.63 -5.15
C GLU A 82 6.64 -3.03 -4.42
N GLU A 83 6.52 -2.77 -3.13
CA GLU A 83 7.57 -2.19 -2.30
C GLU A 83 7.54 -2.71 -0.86
N THR A 84 8.70 -2.63 -0.20
CA THR A 84 8.86 -2.73 1.25
C THR A 84 9.45 -1.42 1.75
N VAL A 85 8.84 -0.83 2.76
CA VAL A 85 9.25 0.48 3.30
C VAL A 85 9.55 0.36 4.78
N PHE A 86 10.73 0.78 5.18
CA PHE A 86 11.13 0.94 6.59
C PHE A 86 11.23 2.43 6.89
N TYR A 87 10.66 2.89 7.99
CA TYR A 87 10.68 4.31 8.30
C TYR A 87 10.77 4.60 9.79
N ILE A 88 11.32 5.76 10.12
CA ILE A 88 11.39 6.27 11.47
C ILE A 88 10.89 7.71 11.52
N ASN A 89 10.10 8.01 12.56
CA ASN A 89 9.65 9.35 12.90
C ASN A 89 10.33 9.76 14.20
N ALA A 90 11.01 10.89 14.20
CA ALA A 90 11.78 11.34 15.35
C ALA A 90 11.71 12.86 15.55
N LEU A 91 12.04 13.30 16.77
CA LEU A 91 12.33 14.70 17.01
C LEU A 91 13.65 15.07 16.31
N THR A 92 13.71 16.27 15.72
CA THR A 92 14.88 16.77 15.01
C THR A 92 16.18 16.66 15.83
N GLN A 93 16.13 16.95 17.12
CA GLN A 93 17.30 16.87 18.02
C GLN A 93 17.86 15.45 18.20
N PHE A 94 17.07 14.42 17.94
CA PHE A 94 17.47 13.00 18.05
C PHE A 94 17.60 12.31 16.70
N LEU A 95 17.38 13.06 15.60
CA LEU A 95 17.28 12.47 14.27
C LEU A 95 18.54 11.68 13.88
N GLY A 96 19.73 12.22 14.13
CA GLY A 96 20.98 11.54 13.78
C GLY A 96 21.09 10.14 14.39
N LYS A 97 20.76 9.98 15.69
CA LYS A 97 20.76 8.67 16.36
C LYS A 97 19.62 7.77 15.85
N SER A 98 18.45 8.35 15.61
CA SER A 98 17.30 7.59 15.11
C SER A 98 17.57 7.02 13.71
N VAL A 99 18.23 7.78 12.86
CA VAL A 99 18.62 7.36 11.51
C VAL A 99 19.72 6.28 11.56
N ASP A 100 20.66 6.37 12.51
CA ASP A 100 21.65 5.29 12.74
C ASP A 100 21.00 3.95 13.01
N ILE A 101 19.96 3.93 13.84
CA ILE A 101 19.24 2.69 14.14
C ILE A 101 18.52 2.18 12.87
N LEU A 102 17.76 3.04 12.20
CA LEU A 102 17.03 2.64 10.98
C LEU A 102 17.96 2.10 9.91
N PHE A 103 19.07 2.78 9.64
CA PHE A 103 20.00 2.39 8.59
C PHE A 103 20.78 1.13 8.98
N ASP A 104 21.16 0.99 10.25
CA ASP A 104 21.82 -0.22 10.77
C ASP A 104 20.93 -1.45 10.59
N ILE A 105 19.66 -1.40 11.02
CA ILE A 105 18.75 -2.55 10.88
C ILE A 105 18.50 -2.92 9.43
N VAL A 106 18.33 -1.92 8.53
CA VAL A 106 18.04 -2.18 7.11
C VAL A 106 19.27 -2.69 6.34
N THR A 107 20.48 -2.27 6.71
CA THR A 107 21.69 -2.61 5.93
C THR A 107 22.54 -3.71 6.54
N ASN A 108 22.37 -4.03 7.82
CA ASN A 108 23.21 -4.95 8.57
C ASN A 108 22.44 -6.06 9.30
N SER A 109 21.17 -6.34 8.92
CA SER A 109 20.40 -7.41 9.56
C SER A 109 21.14 -8.74 9.48
N THR A 110 21.25 -9.44 10.62
CA THR A 110 21.93 -10.73 10.74
C THR A 110 21.08 -11.89 10.24
N ILE A 111 19.76 -11.73 10.25
CA ILE A 111 18.77 -12.79 9.90
C ILE A 111 19.14 -14.08 10.63
N ASP A 112 19.15 -14.01 11.99
CA ASP A 112 19.54 -15.12 12.86
C ASP A 112 18.53 -16.25 12.80
N GLU A 113 19.01 -17.51 12.70
CA GLU A 113 18.16 -18.70 12.58
C GLU A 113 17.24 -18.89 13.79
N LYS A 114 17.74 -18.61 15.02
CA LYS A 114 16.94 -18.81 16.23
C LYS A 114 15.85 -17.74 16.35
N GLU A 115 16.14 -16.52 15.93
CA GLU A 115 15.14 -15.47 15.92
C GLU A 115 14.11 -15.73 14.80
N LEU A 116 14.53 -16.28 13.66
CA LEU A 116 13.61 -16.67 12.57
C LEU A 116 12.62 -17.75 13.04
N GLU A 117 13.07 -18.79 13.75
CA GLU A 117 12.16 -19.85 14.23
C GLU A 117 11.07 -19.30 15.18
N LYS A 118 11.43 -18.33 16.04
CA LYS A 118 10.43 -17.63 16.88
C LYS A 118 9.48 -16.78 16.06
N GLU A 119 10.02 -16.07 15.07
CA GLU A 119 9.25 -15.13 14.27
C GLU A 119 8.28 -15.81 13.32
N LYS A 120 8.60 -17.00 12.83
CA LYS A 120 7.67 -17.84 12.07
C LYS A 120 6.38 -18.10 12.83
N ASP A 121 6.45 -18.37 14.14
CA ASP A 121 5.26 -18.59 14.95
C ASP A 121 4.44 -17.29 15.08
N VAL A 122 5.10 -16.14 15.25
CA VAL A 122 4.43 -14.82 15.30
C VAL A 122 3.71 -14.54 13.98
N ILE A 123 4.37 -14.75 12.84
CA ILE A 123 3.77 -14.53 11.51
C ILE A 123 2.62 -15.50 11.24
N VAL A 124 2.72 -16.76 11.70
CA VAL A 124 1.61 -17.73 11.60
C VAL A 124 0.40 -17.27 12.43
N GLU A 125 0.62 -16.72 13.62
CA GLU A 125 -0.50 -16.15 14.40
C GLU A 125 -1.10 -14.91 13.70
N GLU A 126 -0.29 -14.09 13.04
CA GLU A 126 -0.77 -12.97 12.22
C GLU A 126 -1.61 -13.45 11.02
N ILE A 127 -1.18 -14.53 10.32
CA ILE A 127 -1.98 -15.16 9.27
C ILE A 127 -3.35 -15.62 9.80
N LYS A 128 -3.39 -16.19 11.00
CA LYS A 128 -4.65 -16.61 11.63
C LYS A 128 -5.53 -15.40 11.97
N MET A 129 -4.94 -14.34 12.49
CA MET A 129 -5.64 -13.10 12.80
C MET A 129 -6.32 -12.52 11.56
N TYR A 130 -5.64 -12.47 10.40
CA TYR A 130 -6.26 -12.05 9.13
C TYR A 130 -7.38 -12.98 8.68
N LYS A 131 -7.21 -14.30 8.83
CA LYS A 131 -8.28 -15.28 8.53
C LYS A 131 -9.49 -15.15 9.46
N ASP A 132 -9.29 -14.63 10.67
CA ASP A 132 -10.36 -14.39 11.65
C ASP A 132 -11.02 -13.02 11.53
N SER A 133 -10.42 -12.09 10.76
CA SER A 133 -10.98 -10.79 10.41
C SER A 133 -11.84 -10.93 9.13
N PRO A 134 -13.19 -10.87 9.18
CA PRO A 134 -14.03 -11.16 8.03
C PRO A 134 -13.90 -10.15 6.89
N ASP A 135 -13.63 -8.90 7.22
CA ASP A 135 -13.40 -7.82 6.24
C ASP A 135 -12.07 -7.98 5.51
N ASP A 136 -10.97 -8.30 6.21
CA ASP A 136 -9.68 -8.60 5.55
C ASP A 136 -9.78 -9.87 4.70
N LEU A 137 -10.41 -10.92 5.24
CA LEU A 137 -10.56 -12.20 4.56
C LEU A 137 -11.37 -12.08 3.27
N VAL A 138 -12.45 -11.29 3.24
CA VAL A 138 -13.26 -11.14 2.01
C VAL A 138 -12.47 -10.42 0.90
N PHE A 139 -11.59 -9.48 1.26
CA PHE A 139 -10.71 -8.84 0.29
C PHE A 139 -9.65 -9.81 -0.24
N GLU A 140 -8.97 -10.55 0.65
CA GLU A 140 -7.96 -11.54 0.25
C GLU A 140 -8.55 -12.57 -0.71
N MET A 141 -9.73 -13.12 -0.38
CA MET A 141 -10.44 -14.07 -1.23
C MET A 141 -10.83 -13.48 -2.57
N ASN A 142 -11.36 -12.24 -2.58
CA ASN A 142 -11.74 -11.55 -3.81
C ASN A 142 -10.54 -11.31 -4.73
N TYR A 143 -9.41 -10.85 -4.17
CA TYR A 143 -8.20 -10.59 -4.96
C TYR A 143 -7.59 -11.88 -5.51
N ALA A 144 -7.60 -12.96 -4.74
CA ALA A 144 -7.16 -14.26 -5.21
C ALA A 144 -8.03 -14.81 -6.37
N ASP A 145 -9.34 -14.50 -6.35
CA ASP A 145 -10.27 -14.93 -7.39
C ASP A 145 -10.21 -14.02 -8.64
N CYS A 146 -10.02 -12.71 -8.45
CA CYS A 146 -10.11 -11.76 -9.57
C CYS A 146 -8.77 -11.42 -10.23
N ILE A 147 -7.63 -11.68 -9.59
CA ILE A 147 -6.32 -11.36 -10.16
C ILE A 147 -5.47 -12.63 -10.28
N ASN A 148 -4.95 -12.88 -11.48
CA ASN A 148 -4.00 -13.97 -11.69
C ASN A 148 -2.58 -13.61 -11.26
N GLY A 149 -1.77 -14.63 -10.97
CA GLY A 149 -0.37 -14.50 -10.64
C GLY A 149 -0.10 -13.88 -9.27
N GLN A 150 1.07 -13.28 -9.09
CA GLN A 150 1.56 -12.84 -7.79
C GLN A 150 0.75 -11.69 -7.17
N TYR A 151 0.06 -10.87 -7.97
CA TYR A 151 -0.81 -9.83 -7.43
C TYR A 151 -2.04 -10.36 -6.70
N GLY A 152 -2.53 -11.56 -7.06
CA GLY A 152 -3.66 -12.22 -6.39
C GLY A 152 -3.28 -12.96 -5.11
N LYS A 153 -1.98 -13.30 -4.90
CA LYS A 153 -1.53 -14.04 -3.73
C LYS A 153 -1.45 -13.16 -2.47
N PRO A 154 -1.60 -13.70 -1.25
CA PRO A 154 -1.46 -12.93 -0.02
C PRO A 154 -0.02 -12.40 0.14
N ILE A 155 0.13 -11.19 0.67
CA ILE A 155 1.45 -10.58 0.93
C ILE A 155 2.19 -11.33 2.04
N ILE A 156 1.46 -11.75 3.05
CA ILE A 156 1.99 -12.43 4.23
C ILE A 156 2.40 -13.89 3.95
N GLY A 157 2.05 -14.43 2.77
CA GLY A 157 2.26 -15.83 2.42
C GLY A 157 1.25 -16.77 3.05
N THR A 158 1.63 -18.06 3.12
CA THR A 158 0.85 -19.12 3.75
C THR A 158 1.58 -19.69 4.98
N GLU A 159 0.85 -20.35 5.88
CA GLU A 159 1.45 -21.04 7.03
C GLU A 159 2.52 -22.05 6.58
N ALA A 160 2.31 -22.72 5.43
CA ALA A 160 3.25 -23.70 4.89
C ALA A 160 4.52 -23.04 4.34
N SER A 161 4.38 -21.94 3.58
CA SER A 161 5.54 -21.24 3.02
C SER A 161 6.37 -20.59 4.13
N VAL A 162 5.74 -19.89 5.09
CA VAL A 162 6.42 -19.24 6.22
C VAL A 162 7.20 -20.24 7.07
N LYS A 163 6.59 -21.39 7.42
CA LYS A 163 7.26 -22.44 8.19
C LYS A 163 8.40 -23.11 7.43
N GLY A 164 8.35 -23.10 6.10
CA GLY A 164 9.35 -23.71 5.23
C GLY A 164 10.64 -22.92 5.05
N PHE A 165 10.64 -21.61 5.27
CA PHE A 165 11.82 -20.78 5.02
C PHE A 165 12.98 -21.07 5.97
N THR A 166 14.20 -21.01 5.42
CA THR A 166 15.46 -21.04 6.16
C THR A 166 16.10 -19.66 6.22
N ALA A 167 16.91 -19.39 7.22
CA ALA A 167 17.63 -18.12 7.30
C ALA A 167 18.59 -17.93 6.10
N GLU A 168 19.09 -19.01 5.50
CA GLU A 168 19.93 -18.95 4.30
C GLU A 168 19.13 -18.41 3.09
N GLU A 169 17.91 -18.90 2.85
CA GLU A 169 17.04 -18.45 1.78
C GLU A 169 16.66 -16.98 1.96
N ILE A 170 16.32 -16.55 3.19
CA ILE A 170 15.98 -15.17 3.48
C ILE A 170 17.21 -14.26 3.33
N ARG A 171 18.41 -14.68 3.81
CA ARG A 171 19.65 -13.92 3.59
C ARG A 171 19.99 -13.79 2.10
N LYS A 172 19.79 -14.85 1.32
CA LYS A 172 19.98 -14.80 -0.13
C LYS A 172 19.03 -13.81 -0.77
N TYR A 173 17.74 -13.87 -0.44
CA TYR A 173 16.72 -12.93 -0.94
C TYR A 173 17.07 -11.48 -0.56
N TYR A 174 17.47 -11.24 0.69
CA TYR A 174 17.93 -9.95 1.17
C TYR A 174 19.10 -9.40 0.35
N MET A 175 20.18 -10.18 0.16
CA MET A 175 21.35 -9.75 -0.61
C MET A 175 21.06 -9.53 -2.10
N GLU A 176 20.07 -10.23 -2.65
CA GLU A 176 19.68 -10.09 -4.06
C GLU A 176 18.79 -8.86 -4.30
N ARG A 177 17.98 -8.46 -3.30
CA ARG A 177 16.96 -7.41 -3.45
C ARG A 177 17.34 -6.09 -2.81
N TYR A 178 18.10 -6.09 -1.71
CA TYR A 178 18.51 -4.85 -1.02
C TYR A 178 19.85 -4.36 -1.58
N THR A 179 19.78 -3.76 -2.75
CA THR A 179 20.94 -3.25 -3.52
C THR A 179 20.79 -1.75 -3.73
N LYS A 180 21.90 -1.07 -4.10
CA LYS A 180 21.92 0.39 -4.31
C LYS A 180 20.89 0.85 -5.36
N ASP A 181 20.73 0.10 -6.45
CA ASP A 181 19.79 0.44 -7.54
C ASP A 181 18.32 0.24 -7.14
N ASN A 182 18.08 -0.57 -6.14
CA ASN A 182 16.74 -0.96 -5.70
C ASN A 182 16.22 -0.18 -4.49
N ILE A 183 17.06 0.69 -3.91
CA ILE A 183 16.74 1.46 -2.71
C ILE A 183 16.72 2.95 -3.04
N SER A 184 15.74 3.65 -2.46
CA SER A 184 15.68 5.10 -2.43
C SER A 184 15.35 5.56 -1.01
N ILE A 185 15.89 6.70 -0.59
CA ILE A 185 15.66 7.26 0.74
C ILE A 185 14.87 8.55 0.60
N VAL A 186 13.90 8.75 1.47
CA VAL A 186 13.10 9.98 1.51
C VAL A 186 13.14 10.56 2.91
N VAL A 187 13.44 11.83 3.00
CA VAL A 187 13.54 12.58 4.27
C VAL A 187 12.60 13.76 4.21
N SER A 188 11.63 13.83 5.11
CA SER A 188 10.70 14.96 5.18
C SER A 188 10.65 15.52 6.60
N GLY A 189 10.80 16.81 6.75
CA GLY A 189 10.81 17.47 8.05
C GLY A 189 11.95 18.44 8.26
N ASN A 190 12.34 18.64 9.50
CA ASN A 190 13.49 19.49 9.84
C ASN A 190 14.71 18.61 10.14
N PHE A 191 15.76 18.74 9.35
CA PHE A 191 16.96 17.89 9.37
C PHE A 191 18.20 18.65 8.91
N ASP A 192 19.38 18.14 9.25
CA ASP A 192 20.64 18.52 8.60
C ASP A 192 20.88 17.62 7.39
N LYS A 193 21.01 18.24 6.19
CA LYS A 193 21.15 17.52 4.93
C LYS A 193 22.50 16.81 4.82
N ASP A 194 23.57 17.47 5.28
CA ASP A 194 24.92 16.93 5.16
C ASP A 194 25.11 15.76 6.12
N GLU A 195 24.58 15.85 7.35
CA GLU A 195 24.56 14.74 8.32
C GLU A 195 23.85 13.52 7.74
N ILE A 196 22.63 13.70 7.18
CA ILE A 196 21.89 12.57 6.59
C ILE A 196 22.62 11.99 5.39
N THR A 197 23.16 12.83 4.51
CA THR A 197 23.91 12.37 3.32
C THR A 197 25.12 11.54 3.73
N GLN A 198 25.89 11.98 4.73
CA GLN A 198 27.03 11.25 5.25
C GLN A 198 26.62 9.87 5.80
N LYS A 199 25.53 9.80 6.59
CA LYS A 199 25.03 8.54 7.12
C LYS A 199 24.54 7.59 6.01
N VAL A 200 23.88 8.12 4.98
CA VAL A 200 23.50 7.32 3.81
C VAL A 200 24.72 6.70 3.15
N ASP A 201 25.77 7.49 2.91
CA ASP A 201 27.00 6.97 2.30
C ASP A 201 27.71 5.93 3.19
N GLU A 202 27.69 6.11 4.50
CA GLU A 202 28.31 5.19 5.47
C GLU A 202 27.61 3.82 5.50
N TYR A 203 26.27 3.81 5.59
CA TYR A 203 25.50 2.57 5.73
C TYR A 203 25.25 1.90 4.38
N PHE A 204 24.70 2.62 3.41
CA PHE A 204 24.29 2.05 2.13
C PHE A 204 25.42 1.92 1.12
N GLY A 205 26.53 2.62 1.34
CA GLY A 205 27.72 2.48 0.51
C GLY A 205 28.29 1.07 0.43
N LYS A 206 28.01 0.23 1.44
CA LYS A 206 28.44 -1.18 1.54
C LYS A 206 27.57 -2.14 0.74
N LEU A 207 26.36 -1.72 0.36
CA LEU A 207 25.46 -2.56 -0.41
C LEU A 207 25.98 -2.84 -1.81
N ALA A 208 25.58 -3.98 -2.37
CA ALA A 208 25.97 -4.36 -3.72
C ALA A 208 25.47 -3.34 -4.75
N ASP A 209 26.38 -2.95 -5.66
CA ASP A 209 26.05 -2.14 -6.84
C ASP A 209 25.61 -3.10 -7.97
N LYS A 210 24.39 -3.57 -7.89
CA LYS A 210 23.83 -4.56 -8.80
C LYS A 210 22.39 -4.19 -9.12
N LYS A 211 22.06 -4.22 -10.41
CA LYS A 211 20.67 -4.12 -10.85
C LYS A 211 19.88 -5.34 -10.41
N VAL A 212 18.77 -5.11 -9.79
CA VAL A 212 17.82 -6.17 -9.46
C VAL A 212 17.04 -6.48 -10.74
N ASN A 213 17.05 -7.75 -11.15
CA ASN A 213 16.12 -8.23 -12.17
C ASN A 213 14.72 -8.23 -11.55
N ARG A 214 14.04 -7.11 -11.67
CA ARG A 214 12.61 -7.06 -11.39
C ARG A 214 11.90 -7.89 -12.45
N ARG A 215 10.87 -8.59 -12.06
CA ARG A 215 9.94 -9.17 -13.03
C ARG A 215 9.27 -8.01 -13.77
N GLU A 216 9.82 -7.64 -14.92
CA GLU A 216 9.45 -6.42 -15.67
C GLU A 216 7.99 -6.39 -16.08
N LYS A 217 7.33 -7.55 -16.17
CA LYS A 217 5.88 -7.66 -16.41
C LYS A 217 5.32 -8.88 -15.69
N THR A 218 4.94 -8.70 -14.45
CA THR A 218 3.94 -9.60 -13.86
C THR A 218 2.64 -9.30 -14.58
N GLU A 219 2.09 -10.27 -15.31
CA GLU A 219 0.81 -10.10 -15.99
C GLU A 219 -0.27 -9.80 -14.95
N PHE A 220 -0.96 -8.71 -15.16
CA PHE A 220 -2.17 -8.38 -14.43
C PHE A 220 -3.35 -8.72 -15.34
N SER A 221 -4.08 -9.77 -15.01
CA SER A 221 -5.30 -10.13 -15.71
C SER A 221 -6.45 -10.21 -14.73
N PHE A 222 -7.57 -9.63 -15.10
CA PHE A 222 -8.78 -9.61 -14.29
C PHE A 222 -9.75 -10.72 -14.71
N ASN A 223 -10.23 -11.49 -13.74
CA ASN A 223 -11.23 -12.53 -13.92
C ASN A 223 -12.56 -12.09 -13.29
N ALA A 224 -13.60 -12.03 -14.11
CA ALA A 224 -14.96 -11.84 -13.62
C ALA A 224 -15.47 -13.14 -12.98
N GLY A 225 -16.31 -13.02 -11.95
CA GLY A 225 -16.89 -14.18 -11.29
C GLY A 225 -17.72 -13.86 -10.08
N LYS A 226 -18.29 -14.90 -9.47
CA LYS A 226 -18.98 -14.78 -8.19
C LYS A 226 -18.65 -15.99 -7.31
N ARG A 227 -18.24 -15.72 -6.08
CA ARG A 227 -17.96 -16.71 -5.05
C ARG A 227 -18.77 -16.41 -3.81
N VAL A 228 -19.42 -17.43 -3.25
CA VAL A 228 -20.12 -17.35 -1.97
C VAL A 228 -19.50 -18.36 -1.02
N VAL A 229 -19.03 -17.88 0.12
CA VAL A 229 -18.35 -18.70 1.13
C VAL A 229 -19.15 -18.64 2.43
N SER A 230 -19.51 -19.82 2.95
CA SER A 230 -20.18 -19.94 4.24
C SER A 230 -19.13 -19.97 5.35
N LYS A 231 -19.20 -19.00 6.27
CA LYS A 231 -18.42 -18.94 7.51
C LYS A 231 -19.37 -18.54 8.64
N ASP A 232 -19.21 -19.14 9.81
CA ASP A 232 -20.05 -18.82 10.98
C ASP A 232 -19.62 -17.47 11.59
N ILE A 233 -20.18 -16.41 11.04
CA ILE A 233 -19.96 -15.01 11.43
C ILE A 233 -21.28 -14.25 11.39
N ASN A 234 -21.40 -13.21 12.21
CA ASN A 234 -22.66 -12.48 12.38
C ASN A 234 -23.05 -11.60 11.18
N GLN A 235 -22.06 -11.05 10.48
CA GLN A 235 -22.28 -10.17 9.33
C GLN A 235 -21.97 -10.89 8.02
N VAL A 236 -22.61 -10.47 6.95
CA VAL A 236 -22.24 -10.81 5.59
C VAL A 236 -21.32 -9.71 5.09
N ASN A 237 -20.11 -10.10 4.68
CA ASN A 237 -19.09 -9.23 4.11
C ASN A 237 -19.02 -9.47 2.62
N ILE A 238 -19.08 -8.40 1.84
CA ILE A 238 -19.12 -8.46 0.38
C ILE A 238 -18.00 -7.60 -0.16
N CYS A 239 -17.22 -8.14 -1.09
CA CYS A 239 -16.29 -7.39 -1.91
C CYS A 239 -16.69 -7.52 -3.37
N ILE A 240 -16.88 -6.39 -4.04
CA ILE A 240 -17.17 -6.30 -5.49
C ILE A 240 -16.03 -5.53 -6.11
N SER A 241 -15.22 -6.20 -6.94
CA SER A 241 -14.08 -5.60 -7.61
C SER A 241 -14.30 -5.51 -9.12
N HIS A 242 -13.86 -4.41 -9.69
CA HIS A 242 -13.79 -4.17 -11.12
C HIS A 242 -12.33 -3.94 -11.52
N GLN A 243 -11.97 -4.32 -12.75
CA GLN A 243 -10.69 -3.92 -13.31
C GLN A 243 -10.62 -2.41 -13.42
N SER A 244 -9.47 -1.86 -13.09
CA SER A 244 -9.20 -0.44 -13.11
C SER A 244 -7.89 -0.13 -13.86
N GLU A 245 -7.58 1.15 -13.98
CA GLU A 245 -6.36 1.66 -14.59
C GLU A 245 -5.12 1.25 -13.79
N ASP A 246 -3.96 1.19 -14.44
CA ASP A 246 -2.69 1.05 -13.76
C ASP A 246 -2.21 2.38 -13.14
N TYR A 247 -1.14 2.29 -12.35
CA TYR A 247 -0.59 3.46 -11.65
C TYR A 247 -0.12 4.58 -12.59
N ASN A 248 0.33 4.23 -13.80
CA ASN A 248 0.92 5.15 -14.77
C ASN A 248 -0.09 5.67 -15.80
N SER A 249 -1.32 5.16 -15.79
CA SER A 249 -2.36 5.57 -16.74
C SER A 249 -2.73 7.04 -16.57
N GLU A 250 -2.85 7.75 -17.69
CA GLU A 250 -3.39 9.12 -17.73
C GLU A 250 -4.85 9.19 -17.28
N ASN A 251 -5.58 8.07 -17.41
CA ASN A 251 -6.99 7.97 -16.99
C ASN A 251 -7.17 7.70 -15.50
N LYS A 252 -6.09 7.49 -14.75
CA LYS A 252 -6.14 7.23 -13.31
C LYS A 252 -6.95 8.27 -12.54
N ILE A 253 -6.86 9.54 -12.94
CA ILE A 253 -7.61 10.62 -12.31
C ILE A 253 -9.13 10.46 -12.47
N TYR A 254 -9.59 9.96 -13.62
CA TYR A 254 -11.02 9.70 -13.84
C TYR A 254 -11.50 8.55 -12.95
N THR A 255 -10.69 7.51 -12.80
CA THR A 255 -10.97 6.40 -11.87
C THR A 255 -11.08 6.90 -10.43
N ASP A 256 -10.15 7.77 -9.98
CA ASP A 256 -10.19 8.34 -8.63
C ASP A 256 -11.46 9.20 -8.40
N ILE A 257 -11.87 9.98 -9.39
CA ILE A 257 -13.09 10.79 -9.35
C ILE A 257 -14.33 9.89 -9.30
N LEU A 258 -14.43 8.90 -10.18
CA LEU A 258 -15.59 8.02 -10.25
C LEU A 258 -15.74 7.15 -9.01
N SER A 259 -14.66 6.58 -8.49
CA SER A 259 -14.71 5.81 -7.24
C SER A 259 -15.15 6.66 -6.04
N ASN A 260 -14.74 7.93 -5.99
CA ASN A 260 -15.19 8.86 -4.96
C ASN A 260 -16.69 9.14 -5.08
N ILE A 261 -17.22 9.34 -6.28
CA ILE A 261 -18.65 9.57 -6.53
C ILE A 261 -19.48 8.33 -6.17
N ILE A 262 -18.98 7.14 -6.51
CA ILE A 262 -19.70 5.89 -6.25
C ILE A 262 -19.72 5.57 -4.75
N GLY A 263 -18.57 5.59 -4.05
CA GLY A 263 -18.52 5.11 -2.66
C GLY A 263 -17.45 5.77 -1.77
N GLY A 264 -16.86 6.90 -2.18
CA GLY A 264 -15.74 7.50 -1.46
C GLY A 264 -16.11 8.51 -0.36
N SER A 265 -17.41 8.76 -0.12
CA SER A 265 -17.86 9.77 0.85
C SER A 265 -19.28 9.50 1.36
N MET A 266 -19.70 10.22 2.40
CA MET A 266 -21.08 10.12 2.93
C MET A 266 -22.14 10.61 1.91
N SER A 267 -21.79 11.45 0.97
CA SER A 267 -22.69 11.90 -0.11
C SER A 267 -22.57 11.08 -1.40
N SER A 268 -21.76 10.01 -1.39
CA SER A 268 -21.60 9.12 -2.53
C SER A 268 -22.85 8.29 -2.81
N ARG A 269 -23.02 7.84 -4.05
CA ARG A 269 -24.22 7.14 -4.50
C ARG A 269 -24.53 5.91 -3.66
N LEU A 270 -23.55 5.03 -3.43
CA LEU A 270 -23.75 3.81 -2.66
C LEU A 270 -24.02 4.08 -1.19
N PHE A 271 -23.34 5.07 -0.58
CA PHE A 271 -23.62 5.43 0.80
C PHE A 271 -25.07 5.92 0.95
N GLN A 272 -25.55 6.76 0.03
CA GLN A 272 -26.92 7.28 0.06
C GLN A 272 -27.94 6.18 -0.23
N GLU A 273 -27.74 5.34 -1.26
CA GLU A 273 -28.72 4.34 -1.64
C GLU A 273 -28.73 3.14 -0.66
N ILE A 274 -27.58 2.62 -0.23
CA ILE A 274 -27.51 1.41 0.61
C ILE A 274 -27.74 1.74 2.08
N ARG A 275 -27.07 2.77 2.61
CA ARG A 275 -27.09 3.08 4.02
C ARG A 275 -28.21 4.02 4.41
N GLU A 276 -28.26 5.23 3.79
CA GLU A 276 -29.17 6.28 4.25
C GLU A 276 -30.64 6.02 3.85
N LYS A 277 -30.90 5.68 2.58
CA LYS A 277 -32.27 5.50 2.09
C LYS A 277 -32.86 4.15 2.44
N ASN A 278 -32.10 3.08 2.34
CA ASN A 278 -32.60 1.73 2.50
C ASN A 278 -32.19 1.04 3.81
N GLY A 279 -31.21 1.57 4.56
CA GLY A 279 -30.77 0.99 5.83
C GLY A 279 -30.21 -0.42 5.73
N LEU A 280 -29.65 -0.80 4.57
CA LEU A 280 -29.24 -2.17 4.28
C LEU A 280 -27.87 -2.52 4.88
N ALA A 281 -26.98 -1.55 5.03
CA ALA A 281 -25.64 -1.78 5.53
C ALA A 281 -25.16 -0.64 6.43
N TYR A 282 -24.34 -0.97 7.43
CA TYR A 282 -23.66 0.03 8.24
C TYR A 282 -22.40 0.57 7.55
N SER A 283 -21.67 -0.31 6.87
CA SER A 283 -20.43 0.03 6.17
C SER A 283 -20.59 -0.22 4.67
N VAL A 284 -20.37 0.82 3.88
CA VAL A 284 -20.25 0.76 2.42
C VAL A 284 -19.26 1.79 1.96
N TYR A 285 -18.24 1.37 1.21
CA TYR A 285 -17.23 2.26 0.66
C TYR A 285 -16.57 1.66 -0.59
N THR A 286 -16.07 2.54 -1.46
CA THR A 286 -15.33 2.18 -2.67
C THR A 286 -13.96 2.82 -2.64
N PHE A 287 -12.95 2.08 -3.05
CA PHE A 287 -11.56 2.53 -3.12
C PHE A 287 -10.82 1.91 -4.30
N ASN A 288 -9.71 2.54 -4.69
CA ASN A 288 -8.87 2.07 -5.77
C ASN A 288 -7.55 1.51 -5.24
N GLN A 289 -7.07 0.45 -5.88
CA GLN A 289 -5.72 -0.07 -5.75
C GLN A 289 -5.06 -0.02 -7.12
N TYR A 290 -3.88 0.60 -7.16
CA TYR A 290 -3.11 0.76 -8.39
C TYR A 290 -1.78 0.04 -8.28
N TYR A 291 -1.51 -0.77 -9.30
CA TYR A 291 -0.24 -1.46 -9.48
C TYR A 291 0.42 -0.97 -10.77
N LEU A 292 1.70 -1.30 -10.97
CA LEU A 292 2.42 -0.93 -12.19
C LEU A 292 1.88 -1.64 -13.46
N SER A 293 1.17 -2.76 -13.28
CA SER A 293 0.66 -3.58 -14.39
C SER A 293 -0.87 -3.56 -14.52
N GLY A 294 -1.59 -2.89 -13.63
CA GLY A 294 -3.06 -2.84 -13.63
C GLY A 294 -3.61 -2.25 -12.35
N GLY A 295 -4.91 -2.37 -12.13
CA GLY A 295 -5.54 -1.86 -10.92
C GLY A 295 -6.91 -2.47 -10.67
N LEU A 296 -7.43 -2.20 -9.48
CA LEU A 296 -8.78 -2.56 -9.06
C LEU A 296 -9.51 -1.35 -8.49
N THR A 297 -10.80 -1.27 -8.79
CA THR A 297 -11.77 -0.50 -8.01
C THR A 297 -12.62 -1.48 -7.23
N SER A 298 -12.49 -1.47 -5.91
CA SER A 298 -13.16 -2.42 -5.01
C SER A 298 -14.19 -1.70 -4.16
N THR A 299 -15.38 -2.31 -4.04
CA THR A 299 -16.47 -1.87 -3.15
C THR A 299 -16.67 -2.89 -2.06
N TYR A 300 -16.59 -2.45 -0.81
CA TYR A 300 -16.90 -3.25 0.37
C TYR A 300 -18.29 -2.92 0.89
N ILE A 301 -19.01 -3.94 1.35
CA ILE A 301 -20.30 -3.80 2.01
C ILE A 301 -20.37 -4.77 3.19
N GLY A 302 -20.57 -4.22 4.40
CA GLY A 302 -20.84 -5.00 5.61
C GLY A 302 -22.34 -4.93 5.95
N THR A 303 -23.06 -6.05 5.85
CA THR A 303 -24.52 -6.11 5.97
C THR A 303 -24.98 -7.35 6.75
N ASN A 304 -26.28 -7.53 6.86
CA ASN A 304 -26.88 -8.75 7.43
C ASN A 304 -27.30 -9.74 6.33
N LEU A 305 -27.66 -10.96 6.75
CA LEU A 305 -28.04 -12.05 5.84
C LEU A 305 -29.29 -11.73 5.00
N GLU A 306 -30.24 -10.96 5.54
CA GLU A 306 -31.49 -10.64 4.84
C GLU A 306 -31.32 -9.63 3.72
N ASN A 307 -30.27 -8.79 3.82
CA ASN A 307 -30.07 -7.61 2.97
C ASN A 307 -28.97 -7.77 1.91
N TYR A 308 -28.13 -8.83 1.99
CA TYR A 308 -26.91 -8.89 1.19
C TYR A 308 -27.17 -8.95 -0.32
N GLU A 309 -28.19 -9.69 -0.77
CA GLU A 309 -28.54 -9.77 -2.20
C GLU A 309 -29.03 -8.44 -2.73
N LYS A 310 -29.87 -7.75 -1.95
CA LYS A 310 -30.38 -6.42 -2.32
C LYS A 310 -29.27 -5.38 -2.35
N ALA A 311 -28.30 -5.44 -1.44
CA ALA A 311 -27.14 -4.55 -1.44
C ALA A 311 -26.26 -4.77 -2.68
N ILE A 312 -26.05 -6.01 -3.10
CA ILE A 312 -25.35 -6.32 -4.36
C ILE A 312 -26.14 -5.77 -5.57
N GLU A 313 -27.45 -6.01 -5.64
CA GLU A 313 -28.30 -5.52 -6.73
C GLU A 313 -28.21 -3.99 -6.89
N ILE A 314 -28.34 -3.25 -5.79
CA ILE A 314 -28.23 -1.79 -5.78
C ILE A 314 -26.83 -1.36 -6.25
N THR A 315 -25.78 -2.01 -5.76
CA THR A 315 -24.40 -1.68 -6.15
C THR A 315 -24.20 -1.83 -7.66
N LEU A 316 -24.60 -2.96 -8.22
CA LEU A 316 -24.48 -3.21 -9.65
C LEU A 316 -25.35 -2.25 -10.47
N ALA A 317 -26.56 -1.90 -9.96
CA ALA A 317 -27.43 -0.91 -10.60
C ALA A 317 -26.79 0.49 -10.64
N GLU A 318 -26.11 0.93 -9.56
CA GLU A 318 -25.44 2.23 -9.54
C GLU A 318 -24.20 2.26 -10.47
N PHE A 319 -23.43 1.19 -10.56
CA PHE A 319 -22.37 1.09 -11.58
C PHE A 319 -22.92 1.10 -13.00
N LYS A 320 -24.02 0.41 -13.24
CA LYS A 320 -24.73 0.46 -14.54
C LYS A 320 -25.21 1.87 -14.85
N LYS A 321 -25.87 2.54 -13.91
CA LYS A 321 -26.35 3.92 -14.06
C LYS A 321 -25.19 4.89 -14.30
N LEU A 322 -24.02 4.67 -13.67
CA LEU A 322 -22.82 5.44 -13.93
C LEU A 322 -22.39 5.35 -15.41
N ARG A 323 -22.41 4.14 -15.99
CA ARG A 323 -22.08 3.94 -17.42
C ARG A 323 -23.11 4.55 -18.35
N GLU A 324 -24.38 4.42 -18.05
CA GLU A 324 -25.48 4.83 -18.95
C GLU A 324 -25.78 6.33 -18.88
N SER A 325 -25.72 6.92 -17.70
CA SER A 325 -26.15 8.30 -17.43
C SER A 325 -24.99 9.24 -17.05
N GLY A 326 -23.81 8.69 -16.75
CA GLY A 326 -22.65 9.46 -16.32
C GLY A 326 -22.81 10.04 -14.91
N VAL A 327 -22.07 11.12 -14.69
CA VAL A 327 -22.08 11.92 -13.45
C VAL A 327 -22.58 13.33 -13.73
N THR A 328 -23.05 14.01 -12.70
CA THR A 328 -23.47 15.41 -12.77
C THR A 328 -22.30 16.35 -12.49
N GLU A 329 -22.44 17.63 -12.85
CA GLU A 329 -21.46 18.68 -12.54
C GLU A 329 -21.24 18.84 -11.02
N ASP A 330 -22.31 18.73 -10.23
CA ASP A 330 -22.24 18.81 -8.77
C ASP A 330 -21.44 17.63 -8.17
N GLU A 331 -21.68 16.41 -8.65
CA GLU A 331 -20.89 15.23 -8.25
C GLU A 331 -19.41 15.37 -8.61
N LEU A 332 -19.12 15.84 -9.82
CA LEU A 332 -17.75 16.08 -10.27
C LEU A 332 -17.06 17.14 -9.40
N GLN A 333 -17.74 18.25 -9.12
CA GLN A 333 -17.14 19.32 -8.30
C GLN A 333 -16.88 18.85 -6.86
N LYS A 334 -17.79 18.09 -6.26
CA LYS A 334 -17.59 17.49 -4.92
C LYS A 334 -16.39 16.52 -4.91
N ALA A 335 -16.27 15.69 -5.93
CA ALA A 335 -15.14 14.74 -6.04
C ALA A 335 -13.81 15.48 -6.23
N LYS A 336 -13.74 16.52 -7.05
CA LYS A 336 -12.56 17.38 -7.17
C LYS A 336 -12.17 18.01 -5.84
N ASN A 337 -13.12 18.61 -5.13
CA ASN A 337 -12.87 19.21 -3.82
C ASN A 337 -12.32 18.18 -2.81
N LYS A 338 -12.88 16.97 -2.80
CA LYS A 338 -12.42 15.88 -1.94
C LYS A 338 -11.00 15.45 -2.28
N TYR A 339 -10.70 15.33 -3.57
CA TYR A 339 -9.36 14.97 -4.05
C TYR A 339 -8.33 16.01 -3.62
N MET A 340 -8.64 17.28 -3.80
CA MET A 340 -7.80 18.42 -3.41
C MET A 340 -7.55 18.48 -1.91
N SER A 341 -8.60 18.27 -1.10
CA SER A 341 -8.47 18.22 0.36
C SER A 341 -7.58 17.08 0.81
N ARG A 342 -7.70 15.89 0.18
CA ARG A 342 -6.85 14.72 0.49
C ARG A 342 -5.38 15.03 0.24
N ILE A 343 -5.05 15.66 -0.90
CA ILE A 343 -3.68 16.08 -1.19
C ILE A 343 -3.20 17.08 -0.15
N ALA A 344 -3.98 18.11 0.15
CA ALA A 344 -3.60 19.14 1.12
C ALA A 344 -3.29 18.53 2.50
N PHE A 345 -4.21 17.72 3.04
CA PHE A 345 -4.02 17.08 4.34
C PHE A 345 -2.83 16.12 4.37
N SER A 346 -2.60 15.41 3.29
CA SER A 346 -1.46 14.49 3.20
C SER A 346 -0.11 15.20 3.16
N MET A 347 -0.10 16.49 2.80
CA MET A 347 1.11 17.32 2.76
C MET A 347 1.34 18.12 4.05
N GLU A 348 0.53 17.94 5.11
CA GLU A 348 0.66 18.71 6.36
C GLU A 348 1.67 18.13 7.36
N ASN A 349 1.92 16.81 7.33
CA ASN A 349 2.84 16.19 8.28
C ASN A 349 3.98 15.44 7.59
N PRO A 350 5.17 15.36 8.22
CA PRO A 350 6.37 14.77 7.63
C PRO A 350 6.19 13.31 7.21
N ARG A 351 5.51 12.49 8.03
CA ARG A 351 5.31 11.07 7.73
C ARG A 351 4.50 10.85 6.45
N SER A 352 3.38 11.56 6.32
CA SER A 352 2.54 11.45 5.12
C SER A 352 3.27 11.97 3.88
N ARG A 353 3.99 13.08 4.02
CA ARG A 353 4.82 13.65 2.94
C ARG A 353 5.89 12.67 2.48
N MET A 354 6.68 12.12 3.42
CA MET A 354 7.69 11.10 3.17
C MET A 354 7.10 9.91 2.41
N GLY A 355 5.97 9.37 2.88
CA GLY A 355 5.29 8.24 2.26
C GLY A 355 4.82 8.52 0.83
N ILE A 356 4.16 9.67 0.60
CA ILE A 356 3.66 10.03 -0.73
C ILE A 356 4.81 10.30 -1.71
N LEU A 357 5.82 11.05 -1.28
CA LEU A 357 6.99 11.34 -2.11
C LEU A 357 7.74 10.06 -2.49
N GLY A 358 7.95 9.17 -1.52
CA GLY A 358 8.62 7.89 -1.76
C GLY A 358 7.81 6.99 -2.70
N ASN A 359 6.54 6.78 -2.43
CA ASN A 359 5.67 5.96 -3.26
C ASN A 359 5.55 6.49 -4.69
N TYR A 360 5.46 7.79 -4.86
CA TYR A 360 5.45 8.40 -6.19
C TYR A 360 6.79 8.18 -6.90
N TYR A 361 7.90 8.44 -6.17
CA TYR A 361 9.23 8.34 -6.73
C TYR A 361 9.60 6.92 -7.20
N ILE A 362 9.37 5.91 -6.36
CA ILE A 362 9.75 4.53 -6.71
C ILE A 362 8.96 3.97 -7.90
N ARG A 363 7.78 4.53 -8.19
CA ARG A 363 6.90 4.11 -9.31
C ARG A 363 7.10 4.91 -10.58
N LYS A 364 7.32 6.23 -10.46
CA LYS A 364 7.45 7.16 -11.59
C LYS A 364 8.89 7.55 -11.91
N ASN A 365 9.81 7.36 -10.96
CA ASN A 365 11.17 7.92 -11.00
C ASN A 365 11.19 9.46 -11.16
N GLU A 366 10.16 10.12 -10.69
CA GLU A 366 9.94 11.57 -10.76
C GLU A 366 9.63 12.12 -9.36
N ILE A 367 9.95 13.38 -9.13
CA ILE A 367 9.51 14.09 -7.92
C ILE A 367 8.06 14.50 -8.09
N LEU A 368 7.24 14.21 -7.07
CA LEU A 368 5.85 14.62 -7.05
C LEU A 368 5.73 16.15 -7.00
N ASP A 369 5.01 16.71 -7.95
CA ASP A 369 4.63 18.12 -7.99
C ASP A 369 3.14 18.26 -7.62
N ALA A 370 2.88 18.71 -6.39
CA ALA A 370 1.52 18.87 -5.88
C ALA A 370 0.72 19.93 -6.65
N GLU A 371 1.37 20.99 -7.17
CA GLU A 371 0.70 22.00 -7.96
C GLU A 371 0.33 21.47 -9.35
N LYS A 372 1.18 20.64 -9.95
CA LYS A 372 0.87 19.95 -11.20
C LYS A 372 -0.38 19.06 -11.02
N ILE A 373 -0.42 18.25 -9.96
CA ILE A 373 -1.60 17.40 -9.66
C ILE A 373 -2.86 18.23 -9.44
N LYS A 374 -2.74 19.34 -8.73
CA LYS A 374 -3.84 20.30 -8.54
C LYS A 374 -4.40 20.80 -9.88
N ASN A 375 -3.51 21.21 -10.77
CA ASN A 375 -3.89 21.71 -12.10
C ASN A 375 -4.55 20.62 -12.93
N GLU A 376 -4.04 19.38 -12.88
CA GLU A 376 -4.64 18.22 -13.53
C GLU A 376 -6.08 17.97 -13.01
N VAL A 377 -6.29 17.94 -11.69
CA VAL A 377 -7.64 17.77 -11.10
C VAL A 377 -8.59 18.88 -11.54
N ASN A 378 -8.13 20.13 -11.49
CA ASN A 378 -8.97 21.27 -11.89
C ASN A 378 -9.33 21.26 -13.37
N SER A 379 -8.44 20.79 -14.23
CA SER A 379 -8.64 20.73 -15.68
C SER A 379 -9.62 19.65 -16.15
N VAL A 380 -9.94 18.67 -15.30
CA VAL A 380 -10.87 17.57 -15.62
C VAL A 380 -12.25 18.13 -16.00
N LYS A 381 -12.76 17.73 -17.16
CA LYS A 381 -14.07 18.15 -17.67
C LYS A 381 -15.11 17.06 -17.45
N LEU A 382 -16.36 17.46 -17.29
CA LEU A 382 -17.49 16.55 -17.16
C LEU A 382 -17.61 15.58 -18.32
N GLU A 383 -17.38 16.07 -19.54
CA GLU A 383 -17.44 15.25 -20.75
C GLU A 383 -16.41 14.13 -20.74
N ASP A 384 -15.16 14.42 -20.32
CA ASP A 384 -14.08 13.44 -20.28
C ASP A 384 -14.39 12.33 -19.27
N VAL A 385 -14.85 12.70 -18.06
CA VAL A 385 -15.25 11.75 -17.01
C VAL A 385 -16.42 10.88 -17.50
N ASN A 386 -17.43 11.47 -18.13
CA ASN A 386 -18.59 10.75 -18.63
C ASN A 386 -18.24 9.82 -19.80
N ASN A 387 -17.32 10.21 -20.66
CA ASN A 387 -16.84 9.35 -21.74
C ASN A 387 -16.04 8.17 -21.19
N PHE A 388 -15.18 8.39 -20.19
CA PHE A 388 -14.45 7.33 -19.51
C PHE A 388 -15.40 6.37 -18.77
N ALA A 389 -16.42 6.89 -18.09
CA ALA A 389 -17.39 6.08 -17.36
C ALA A 389 -18.13 5.06 -18.25
N LYS A 390 -18.37 5.37 -19.53
CA LYS A 390 -19.06 4.47 -20.48
C LYS A 390 -18.29 3.16 -20.75
N THR A 391 -16.97 3.20 -20.65
CA THR A 391 -16.08 2.06 -20.95
C THR A 391 -15.53 1.39 -19.69
N GLY A 392 -15.66 2.02 -18.52
CA GLY A 392 -15.21 1.50 -17.24
C GLY A 392 -16.21 0.53 -16.60
N TYR A 393 -15.72 -0.29 -15.67
CA TYR A 393 -16.53 -1.14 -14.78
C TYR A 393 -17.50 -2.10 -15.52
N LEU A 394 -17.04 -2.70 -16.64
CA LEU A 394 -17.86 -3.55 -17.50
C LEU A 394 -18.09 -4.94 -16.92
N THR A 395 -17.13 -5.44 -16.17
CA THR A 395 -17.16 -6.76 -15.56
C THR A 395 -16.76 -6.66 -14.10
N GLU A 396 -17.33 -7.52 -13.27
CA GLU A 396 -17.06 -7.55 -11.83
C GLU A 396 -16.69 -8.95 -11.35
N ASN A 397 -15.94 -8.99 -10.25
CA ASN A 397 -15.75 -10.17 -9.42
C ASN A 397 -16.41 -9.91 -8.05
N ILE A 398 -17.28 -10.81 -7.63
CA ILE A 398 -18.07 -10.67 -6.41
C ILE A 398 -17.69 -11.79 -5.43
N THR A 399 -17.21 -11.44 -4.27
CA THR A 399 -17.00 -12.39 -3.17
C THR A 399 -17.94 -12.05 -2.01
N VAL A 400 -18.64 -13.07 -1.52
CA VAL A 400 -19.58 -12.97 -0.40
C VAL A 400 -19.14 -13.94 0.69
N LEU A 401 -18.91 -13.42 1.89
CA LEU A 401 -18.50 -14.18 3.07
C LEU A 401 -19.50 -13.96 4.20
N GLY A 402 -20.15 -15.03 4.70
CA GLY A 402 -21.14 -14.92 5.76
C GLY A 402 -21.74 -16.26 6.15
N ASN A 403 -22.62 -16.28 7.15
CA ASN A 403 -23.36 -17.50 7.55
C ASN A 403 -24.50 -17.79 6.56
N ILE A 404 -24.11 -18.11 5.31
CA ILE A 404 -25.03 -18.35 4.20
C ILE A 404 -25.23 -19.87 4.09
N LYS A 405 -26.39 -20.35 4.46
CA LYS A 405 -26.72 -21.77 4.26
C LYS A 405 -27.04 -21.99 2.78
N LYS A 406 -26.37 -22.97 2.19
CA LYS A 406 -26.64 -23.42 0.82
C LYS A 406 -28.04 -24.05 0.72
#